data_b0d9dca559ff89ddebb85e5d9f5e350e
#
_entry.id   b0d9dca559ff89ddebb85e5d9f5e350e
#
_cell.length_a   1.000
_cell.length_b   1.000
_cell.length_c   1.000
_cell.angle_alpha   90.00
_cell.angle_beta   90.00
_cell.angle_gamma   90.00
#
_symmetry.space_group_name_H-M   'P 1'
#
loop_
_entity.id
_entity.type
_entity.pdbx_description
1 polymer ?
#
loop_
_entity_poly.entity_id
_entity_poly.type
_entity_poly.pdbx_seq_one_letter_code
_entity_poly.pdbx_strand_id
1 'polypeptide(L)'
;MERLIEWLPAHAPANEPAPTLVHGDFRIDNMVFAADTPRVLGVLDWELSTIGNPDADFAYNFMMYRAPSAAIPGLLGVDLSAQHLPSEQEYIAIYCRRRGIDGIQDLDYYVAFCMFRLAAIFHGIRGRLVRGTAVSPKAKEYAAGVEDLADLAWRQVGRPG
;
A
#
# COMPACT_ATOMS: atom_id res chain seq x y z
N MET A 1 0.63 -16.70 -1.33
CA MET A 1 1.62 -16.28 -0.31
C MET A 1 3.00 -16.91 -0.56
N GLU A 2 3.15 -18.23 -0.60
CA GLU A 2 4.44 -18.95 -0.74
C GLU A 2 5.28 -18.46 -1.93
N ARG A 3 4.70 -18.38 -3.11
CA ARG A 3 5.37 -17.84 -4.31
C ARG A 3 5.95 -16.44 -4.13
N LEU A 4 5.26 -15.57 -3.35
CA LEU A 4 5.75 -14.22 -3.05
C LEU A 4 6.91 -14.23 -2.04
N ILE A 5 6.90 -15.15 -1.07
CA ILE A 5 7.99 -15.32 -0.10
C ILE A 5 9.30 -15.67 -0.82
N GLU A 6 9.22 -16.48 -1.88
CA GLU A 6 10.37 -16.87 -2.69
C GLU A 6 10.76 -15.77 -3.70
N TRP A 7 9.76 -15.18 -4.34
CA TRP A 7 9.98 -14.23 -5.45
C TRP A 7 10.52 -12.88 -4.96
N LEU A 8 9.94 -12.29 -3.91
CA LEU A 8 10.30 -10.94 -3.46
C LEU A 8 11.78 -10.80 -3.09
N PRO A 9 12.40 -11.68 -2.30
CA PRO A 9 13.84 -11.58 -2.02
C PRO A 9 14.72 -11.77 -3.26
N ALA A 10 14.30 -12.62 -4.19
CA ALA A 10 15.06 -12.93 -5.41
C ALA A 10 15.02 -11.78 -6.44
N HIS A 11 14.06 -10.87 -6.33
CA HIS A 11 13.83 -9.77 -7.27
C HIS A 11 13.89 -8.39 -6.58
N ALA A 12 14.48 -8.32 -5.41
CA ALA A 12 14.67 -7.04 -4.73
C ALA A 12 15.44 -6.06 -5.63
N PRO A 13 14.99 -4.81 -5.75
CA PRO A 13 15.68 -3.79 -6.55
C PRO A 13 17.14 -3.66 -6.16
N ALA A 14 18.02 -3.65 -7.16
CA ALA A 14 19.46 -3.52 -6.93
C ALA A 14 19.88 -2.08 -6.57
N ASN A 15 19.09 -1.10 -7.03
CA ASN A 15 19.32 0.32 -6.79
C ASN A 15 18.17 0.88 -5.98
N GLU A 16 18.40 1.08 -4.70
CA GLU A 16 17.43 1.75 -3.83
C GLU A 16 17.70 3.26 -3.77
N PRO A 17 16.65 4.09 -3.67
CA PRO A 17 16.83 5.52 -3.42
C PRO A 17 17.47 5.76 -2.05
N ALA A 18 18.10 6.93 -1.89
CA ALA A 18 18.63 7.31 -0.58
C ALA A 18 17.55 7.22 0.50
N PRO A 19 17.84 6.57 1.64
CA PRO A 19 16.86 6.38 2.69
C PRO A 19 16.45 7.71 3.31
N THR A 20 15.17 7.85 3.63
CA THR A 20 14.59 9.04 4.25
C THR A 20 13.72 8.64 5.45
N LEU A 21 13.20 9.61 6.19
CA LEU A 21 12.13 9.34 7.13
C LEU A 21 10.90 8.85 6.36
N VAL A 22 10.44 7.65 6.67
CA VAL A 22 9.22 7.04 6.14
C VAL A 22 8.21 6.83 7.28
N HIS A 23 6.94 6.91 6.94
CA HIS A 23 5.85 6.72 7.91
C HIS A 23 5.60 5.24 8.22
N GLY A 24 5.69 4.39 7.22
CA GLY A 24 5.46 2.94 7.32
C GLY A 24 3.99 2.50 7.27
N ASP A 25 3.04 3.43 7.52
CA ASP A 25 1.58 3.22 7.37
C ASP A 25 0.90 4.50 6.87
N PHE A 26 1.46 5.12 5.81
CA PHE A 26 0.95 6.37 5.26
C PHE A 26 -0.33 6.16 4.49
N ARG A 27 -1.46 6.51 5.11
CA ARG A 27 -2.81 6.32 4.56
C ARG A 27 -3.76 7.42 5.05
N ILE A 28 -4.86 7.59 4.33
CA ILE A 28 -5.82 8.68 4.61
C ILE A 28 -6.43 8.60 6.02
N ASP A 29 -6.57 7.39 6.56
CA ASP A 29 -7.10 7.18 7.92
C ASP A 29 -6.16 7.73 9.01
N ASN A 30 -4.87 7.89 8.69
CA ASN A 30 -3.85 8.44 9.58
C ASN A 30 -3.64 9.94 9.34
N MET A 31 -4.59 10.64 8.69
CA MET A 31 -4.54 12.07 8.45
C MET A 31 -5.71 12.78 9.13
N VAL A 32 -5.41 13.93 9.72
CA VAL A 32 -6.41 14.85 10.26
C VAL A 32 -6.60 15.98 9.28
N PHE A 33 -7.84 16.18 8.83
CA PHE A 33 -8.21 17.26 7.91
C PHE A 33 -8.92 18.39 8.65
N ALA A 34 -8.82 19.60 8.12
CA ALA A 34 -9.66 20.70 8.55
C ALA A 34 -11.13 20.43 8.20
N ALA A 35 -12.04 20.91 9.03
CA ALA A 35 -13.47 20.61 8.89
C ALA A 35 -14.09 21.27 7.64
N ASP A 36 -13.52 22.36 7.16
CA ASP A 36 -14.07 23.25 6.14
C ASP A 36 -13.23 23.32 4.85
N THR A 37 -12.06 22.71 4.84
CA THR A 37 -11.13 22.76 3.70
C THR A 37 -10.37 21.43 3.55
N PRO A 38 -9.90 21.09 2.34
CA PRO A 38 -9.11 19.87 2.12
C PRO A 38 -7.65 20.01 2.63
N ARG A 39 -7.45 20.74 3.72
CA ARG A 39 -6.12 20.97 4.31
C ARG A 39 -5.82 19.92 5.36
N VAL A 40 -4.70 19.22 5.20
CA VAL A 40 -4.16 18.32 6.23
C VAL A 40 -3.62 19.15 7.39
N LEU A 41 -4.11 18.88 8.59
CA LEU A 41 -3.68 19.53 9.84
C LEU A 41 -2.56 18.74 10.53
N GLY A 42 -2.54 17.41 10.34
CA GLY A 42 -1.54 16.55 10.94
C GLY A 42 -1.58 15.14 10.36
N VAL A 43 -0.49 14.42 10.54
CA VAL A 43 -0.37 13.00 10.24
C VAL A 43 -0.13 12.29 11.57
N LEU A 44 -0.90 11.23 11.80
CA LEU A 44 -0.93 10.46 13.04
C LEU A 44 -0.27 9.10 12.84
N ASP A 45 -0.08 8.37 13.94
CA ASP A 45 0.31 6.95 13.95
C ASP A 45 1.71 6.68 13.39
N TRP A 46 2.69 7.39 13.91
CA TRP A 46 4.10 7.30 13.53
C TRP A 46 4.85 6.12 14.16
N GLU A 47 4.16 5.17 14.80
CA GLU A 47 4.79 4.06 15.54
C GLU A 47 5.61 3.12 14.63
N LEU A 48 5.28 3.05 13.33
CA LEU A 48 6.01 2.27 12.33
C LEU A 48 7.07 3.08 11.57
N SER A 49 7.26 4.35 11.95
CA SER A 49 8.21 5.22 11.26
C SER A 49 9.66 4.78 11.46
N THR A 50 10.45 4.95 10.41
CA THR A 50 11.87 4.62 10.42
C THR A 50 12.62 5.41 9.35
N ILE A 51 13.95 5.28 9.32
CA ILE A 51 14.74 5.66 8.16
C ILE A 51 14.72 4.49 7.18
N GLY A 52 14.08 4.68 6.03
CA GLY A 52 13.84 3.61 5.07
C GLY A 52 13.64 4.10 3.65
N ASN A 53 13.17 3.18 2.81
CA ASN A 53 12.97 3.43 1.38
C ASN A 53 11.67 4.23 1.14
N PRO A 54 11.75 5.48 0.63
CA PRO A 54 10.58 6.33 0.39
C PRO A 54 9.65 5.83 -0.72
N ASP A 55 10.16 5.04 -1.66
CA ASP A 55 9.36 4.51 -2.76
C ASP A 55 8.47 3.36 -2.28
N ALA A 56 8.95 2.58 -1.29
CA ALA A 56 8.12 1.60 -0.60
C ALA A 56 7.01 2.26 0.25
N ASP A 57 7.30 3.39 0.90
CA ASP A 57 6.30 4.15 1.67
C ASP A 57 5.24 4.77 0.74
N PHE A 58 5.65 5.33 -0.39
CA PHE A 58 4.74 5.79 -1.44
C PHE A 58 3.88 4.65 -1.99
N ALA A 59 4.49 3.50 -2.31
CA ALA A 59 3.80 2.35 -2.87
C ALA A 59 2.71 1.80 -1.93
N TYR A 60 2.89 1.94 -0.62
CA TYR A 60 1.89 1.52 0.36
C TYR A 60 0.57 2.30 0.23
N ASN A 61 0.65 3.61 0.04
CA ASN A 61 -0.53 4.43 -0.24
C ASN A 61 -1.04 4.19 -1.68
N PHE A 62 -0.12 4.12 -2.64
CA PHE A 62 -0.43 3.97 -4.06
C PHE A 62 -1.10 2.63 -4.40
N MET A 63 -0.84 1.55 -3.67
CA MET A 63 -1.43 0.23 -3.96
C MET A 63 -2.96 0.24 -4.01
N MET A 64 -3.61 1.25 -3.40
CA MET A 64 -5.07 1.42 -3.45
C MET A 64 -5.59 1.64 -4.87
N TYR A 65 -4.82 2.25 -5.76
CA TYR A 65 -5.18 2.40 -7.19
C TYR A 65 -5.31 1.04 -7.90
N ARG A 66 -4.60 0.03 -7.44
CA ARG A 66 -4.50 -1.30 -8.05
C ARG A 66 -5.26 -2.39 -7.30
N ALA A 67 -5.97 -2.02 -6.27
CA ALA A 67 -6.81 -2.92 -5.50
C ALA A 67 -8.30 -2.63 -5.72
N PRO A 68 -9.15 -3.66 -5.90
CA PRO A 68 -10.59 -3.50 -5.96
C PRO A 68 -11.14 -3.21 -4.56
N SER A 69 -12.26 -2.48 -4.49
CA SER A 69 -12.92 -2.14 -3.23
C SER A 69 -13.42 -3.34 -2.42
N ALA A 70 -13.52 -4.52 -3.06
CA ALA A 70 -13.93 -5.76 -2.39
C ALA A 70 -12.83 -6.38 -1.51
N ALA A 71 -11.54 -6.13 -1.82
CA ALA A 71 -10.42 -6.71 -1.07
C ALA A 71 -9.92 -5.77 0.05
N ILE A 72 -9.79 -4.51 -0.27
CA ILE A 72 -9.44 -3.39 0.62
C ILE A 72 -10.13 -2.14 0.07
N PRO A 73 -10.21 -1.01 0.82
CA PRO A 73 -10.71 0.25 0.27
C PRO A 73 -9.89 0.71 -0.94
N GLY A 74 -10.18 0.14 -2.11
CA GLY A 74 -9.38 0.31 -3.32
C GLY A 74 -10.14 1.07 -4.41
N LEU A 75 -9.38 1.57 -5.39
CA LEU A 75 -9.85 2.44 -6.48
C LEU A 75 -9.92 1.72 -7.84
N LEU A 76 -9.48 0.46 -7.92
CA LEU A 76 -9.51 -0.27 -9.18
C LEU A 76 -10.96 -0.46 -9.67
N GLY A 77 -11.23 0.03 -10.88
CA GLY A 77 -12.56 0.01 -11.49
C GLY A 77 -13.45 1.19 -11.11
N VAL A 78 -12.97 2.13 -10.28
CA VAL A 78 -13.67 3.38 -9.97
C VAL A 78 -13.46 4.37 -11.12
N ASP A 79 -14.50 5.11 -11.48
CA ASP A 79 -14.37 6.28 -12.37
C ASP A 79 -13.71 7.42 -11.57
N LEU A 80 -12.39 7.50 -11.66
CA LEU A 80 -11.58 8.48 -10.92
C LEU A 80 -11.94 9.91 -11.31
N SER A 81 -12.24 10.13 -12.60
CA SER A 81 -12.60 11.46 -13.12
C SER A 81 -13.92 11.96 -12.50
N ALA A 82 -14.93 11.09 -12.45
CA ALA A 82 -16.21 11.41 -11.80
C ALA A 82 -16.08 11.69 -10.31
N GLN A 83 -15.04 11.14 -9.66
CA GLN A 83 -14.73 11.37 -8.25
C GLN A 83 -13.73 12.52 -8.02
N HIS A 84 -13.32 13.22 -9.08
CA HIS A 84 -12.29 14.28 -9.03
C HIS A 84 -10.96 13.80 -8.44
N LEU A 85 -10.64 12.53 -8.64
CA LEU A 85 -9.38 11.94 -8.22
C LEU A 85 -8.38 11.90 -9.39
N PRO A 86 -7.08 12.08 -9.14
CA PRO A 86 -6.06 11.93 -10.18
C PRO A 86 -5.98 10.48 -10.66
N SER A 87 -5.62 10.29 -11.93
CA SER A 87 -5.22 8.98 -12.46
C SER A 87 -3.93 8.47 -11.79
N GLU A 88 -3.61 7.17 -11.97
CA GLU A 88 -2.33 6.61 -11.51
C GLU A 88 -1.14 7.45 -11.97
N GLN A 89 -1.10 7.78 -13.27
CA GLN A 89 -0.01 8.54 -13.88
C GLN A 89 0.10 9.96 -13.30
N GLU A 90 -1.02 10.64 -13.13
CA GLU A 90 -1.04 11.98 -12.52
C GLU A 90 -0.60 11.95 -11.07
N TYR A 91 -1.01 10.95 -10.31
CA TYR A 91 -0.62 10.80 -8.90
C TYR A 91 0.89 10.55 -8.76
N ILE A 92 1.45 9.65 -9.56
CA ILE A 92 2.89 9.41 -9.64
C ILE A 92 3.64 10.68 -10.05
N ALA A 93 3.18 11.37 -11.09
CA ALA A 93 3.81 12.60 -11.57
C ALA A 93 3.80 13.73 -10.52
N ILE A 94 2.71 13.85 -9.75
CA ILE A 94 2.63 14.80 -8.63
C ILE A 94 3.66 14.48 -7.57
N TYR A 95 3.79 13.21 -7.19
CA TYR A 95 4.77 12.77 -6.20
C TYR A 95 6.20 13.01 -6.69
N CYS A 96 6.54 12.57 -7.89
CA CYS A 96 7.88 12.74 -8.48
C CYS A 96 8.28 14.22 -8.56
N ARG A 97 7.38 15.08 -9.04
CA ARG A 97 7.61 16.53 -9.10
C ARG A 97 7.89 17.13 -7.71
N ARG A 98 7.16 16.72 -6.69
CA ARG A 98 7.36 17.20 -5.31
C ARG A 98 8.65 16.70 -4.69
N ARG A 99 9.07 15.50 -5.06
CA ARG A 99 10.32 14.89 -4.62
C ARG A 99 11.56 15.39 -5.40
N GLY A 100 11.35 16.00 -6.58
CA GLY A 100 12.44 16.39 -7.49
C GLY A 100 13.14 15.19 -8.13
N ILE A 101 12.37 14.15 -8.47
CA ILE A 101 12.83 12.93 -9.13
C ILE A 101 12.11 12.74 -10.46
N ASP A 102 12.74 12.05 -11.43
CA ASP A 102 12.18 11.85 -12.77
C ASP A 102 11.15 10.69 -12.81
N GLY A 103 11.20 9.78 -11.86
CA GLY A 103 10.29 8.61 -11.78
C GLY A 103 10.59 7.73 -10.58
N ILE A 104 9.73 6.75 -10.36
CA ILE A 104 9.91 5.71 -9.34
C ILE A 104 10.29 4.43 -10.09
N GLN A 105 11.51 3.96 -9.86
CA GLN A 105 11.94 2.67 -10.40
C GLN A 105 11.29 1.53 -9.61
N ASP A 106 11.04 0.42 -10.31
CA ASP A 106 10.53 -0.81 -9.69
C ASP A 106 9.24 -0.63 -8.86
N LEU A 107 8.38 0.35 -9.22
CA LEU A 107 7.13 0.64 -8.50
C LEU A 107 6.25 -0.61 -8.37
N ASP A 108 6.18 -1.45 -9.39
CA ASP A 108 5.39 -2.69 -9.37
C ASP A 108 5.91 -3.68 -8.34
N TYR A 109 7.23 -3.75 -8.15
CA TYR A 109 7.84 -4.52 -7.07
C TYR A 109 7.39 -4.01 -5.69
N TYR A 110 7.49 -2.70 -5.46
CA TYR A 110 7.10 -2.12 -4.17
C TYR A 110 5.60 -2.26 -3.91
N VAL A 111 4.75 -2.14 -4.93
CA VAL A 111 3.32 -2.40 -4.80
C VAL A 111 3.04 -3.86 -4.46
N ALA A 112 3.70 -4.82 -5.13
CA ALA A 112 3.60 -6.24 -4.81
C ALA A 112 4.04 -6.52 -3.36
N PHE A 113 5.15 -5.92 -2.94
CA PHE A 113 5.66 -6.03 -1.57
C PHE A 113 4.65 -5.48 -0.53
N CYS A 114 4.06 -4.31 -0.79
CA CYS A 114 3.09 -3.71 0.12
C CYS A 114 1.81 -4.54 0.24
N MET A 115 1.30 -5.06 -0.88
CA MET A 115 0.15 -5.98 -0.88
C MET A 115 0.46 -7.29 -0.15
N PHE A 116 1.66 -7.84 -0.35
CA PHE A 116 2.13 -9.02 0.38
C PHE A 116 2.22 -8.75 1.89
N ARG A 117 2.79 -7.60 2.30
CA ARG A 117 2.86 -7.18 3.71
C ARG A 117 1.47 -7.10 4.32
N LEU A 118 0.50 -6.51 3.61
CA LEU A 118 -0.88 -6.42 4.08
C LEU A 118 -1.54 -7.80 4.18
N ALA A 119 -1.32 -8.69 3.20
CA ALA A 119 -1.79 -10.08 3.25
C ALA A 119 -1.18 -10.84 4.45
N ALA A 120 0.08 -10.59 4.78
CA ALA A 120 0.73 -11.19 5.96
C ALA A 120 0.11 -10.69 7.27
N ILE A 121 -0.25 -9.40 7.35
CA ILE A 121 -0.98 -8.83 8.49
C ILE A 121 -2.35 -9.51 8.63
N PHE A 122 -3.10 -9.65 7.55
CA PHE A 122 -4.41 -10.34 7.53
C PHE A 122 -4.28 -11.82 7.91
N HIS A 123 -3.21 -12.48 7.46
CA HIS A 123 -2.90 -13.86 7.87
C HIS A 123 -2.65 -13.94 9.39
N GLY A 124 -1.95 -12.99 9.97
CA GLY A 124 -1.78 -12.88 11.41
C GLY A 124 -3.10 -12.68 12.16
N ILE A 125 -4.03 -11.88 11.60
CA ILE A 125 -5.39 -11.72 12.15
C ILE A 125 -6.16 -13.05 12.07
N ARG A 126 -6.07 -13.78 10.95
CA ARG A 126 -6.67 -15.11 10.78
C ARG A 126 -6.16 -16.08 11.86
N GLY A 127 -4.86 -16.08 12.12
CA GLY A 127 -4.27 -16.89 13.20
C GLY A 127 -4.83 -16.53 14.59
N ARG A 128 -5.04 -15.26 14.89
CA ARG A 128 -5.70 -14.84 16.14
C ARG A 128 -7.18 -15.25 16.20
N LEU A 129 -7.87 -15.18 15.07
CA LEU A 129 -9.27 -15.61 14.98
C LEU A 129 -9.41 -17.09 15.29
N VAL A 130 -8.57 -17.95 14.71
CA VAL A 130 -8.56 -19.41 14.96
C VAL A 130 -8.28 -19.72 16.44
N ARG A 131 -7.41 -18.96 17.08
CA ARG A 131 -7.09 -19.11 18.52
C ARG A 131 -8.11 -18.45 19.45
N GLY A 132 -9.15 -17.80 18.93
CA GLY A 132 -10.15 -17.10 19.74
C GLY A 132 -9.63 -15.83 20.45
N THR A 133 -8.51 -15.27 19.99
CA THR A 133 -7.86 -14.08 20.60
C THR A 133 -8.02 -12.81 19.74
N ALA A 134 -8.81 -12.85 18.66
CA ALA A 134 -9.11 -11.69 17.85
C ALA A 134 -10.08 -10.75 18.55
N VAL A 135 -9.72 -9.47 18.67
CA VAL A 135 -10.53 -8.45 19.36
C VAL A 135 -11.36 -7.62 18.36
N SER A 136 -10.85 -7.43 17.13
CA SER A 136 -11.51 -6.59 16.13
C SER A 136 -12.81 -7.24 15.60
N PRO A 137 -13.92 -6.50 15.51
CA PRO A 137 -15.16 -6.98 14.89
C PRO A 137 -14.98 -7.30 13.39
N LYS A 138 -14.00 -6.65 12.72
CA LYS A 138 -13.66 -6.88 11.30
C LYS A 138 -12.69 -8.04 11.09
N ALA A 139 -12.29 -8.77 12.15
CA ALA A 139 -11.29 -9.82 12.03
C ALA A 139 -11.66 -10.92 11.03
N LYS A 140 -12.95 -11.27 10.92
CA LYS A 140 -13.43 -12.26 9.94
C LYS A 140 -13.32 -11.77 8.51
N GLU A 141 -13.64 -10.51 8.26
CA GLU A 141 -13.53 -9.86 6.96
C GLU A 141 -12.06 -9.83 6.50
N TYR A 142 -11.16 -9.35 7.36
CA TYR A 142 -9.72 -9.33 7.07
C TYR A 142 -9.15 -10.73 6.85
N ALA A 143 -9.56 -11.70 7.65
CA ALA A 143 -9.11 -13.08 7.50
C ALA A 143 -9.53 -13.70 6.16
N ALA A 144 -10.69 -13.33 5.62
CA ALA A 144 -11.17 -13.79 4.32
C ALA A 144 -10.40 -13.16 3.13
N GLY A 145 -9.82 -11.96 3.30
CA GLY A 145 -9.11 -11.24 2.24
C GLY A 145 -7.66 -11.67 2.00
N VAL A 146 -7.13 -12.66 2.73
CA VAL A 146 -5.71 -13.06 2.65
C VAL A 146 -5.34 -13.56 1.25
N GLU A 147 -6.13 -14.47 0.70
CA GLU A 147 -5.89 -15.09 -0.60
C GLU A 147 -6.03 -14.04 -1.70
N ASP A 148 -7.06 -13.23 -1.67
CA ASP A 148 -7.31 -12.16 -2.66
C ASP A 148 -6.17 -11.14 -2.71
N LEU A 149 -5.67 -10.72 -1.56
CA LEU A 149 -4.52 -9.81 -1.48
C LEU A 149 -3.23 -10.45 -2.00
N ALA A 150 -3.01 -11.74 -1.68
CA ALA A 150 -1.85 -12.47 -2.20
C ALA A 150 -1.90 -12.62 -3.72
N ASP A 151 -3.07 -12.85 -4.28
CA ASP A 151 -3.28 -12.93 -5.73
C ASP A 151 -3.13 -11.56 -6.40
N LEU A 152 -3.61 -10.50 -5.77
CA LEU A 152 -3.40 -9.12 -6.25
C LEU A 152 -1.91 -8.76 -6.25
N ALA A 153 -1.18 -9.09 -5.18
CA ALA A 153 0.26 -8.91 -5.12
C ALA A 153 0.98 -9.67 -6.25
N TRP A 154 0.57 -10.93 -6.47
CA TRP A 154 1.16 -11.72 -7.55
C TRP A 154 0.89 -11.14 -8.94
N ARG A 155 -0.26 -10.51 -9.16
CA ARG A 155 -0.60 -9.84 -10.45
C ARG A 155 0.24 -8.58 -10.71
N GLN A 156 0.87 -8.00 -9.69
CA GLN A 156 1.82 -6.89 -9.89
C GLN A 156 3.16 -7.41 -10.44
N VAL A 157 3.52 -8.66 -10.12
CA VAL A 157 4.73 -9.31 -10.62
C VAL A 157 4.63 -9.50 -12.14
N GLY A 158 5.52 -8.86 -12.90
CA GLY A 158 5.56 -8.98 -14.35
C GLY A 158 4.58 -8.08 -15.10
N ARG A 159 4.00 -7.05 -14.48
CA ARG A 159 3.43 -5.96 -15.25
C ARG A 159 4.54 -5.31 -16.08
N PRO A 160 4.33 -5.09 -17.40
CA PRO A 160 5.26 -4.26 -18.16
C PRO A 160 5.18 -2.83 -17.61
N GLY A 161 6.33 -2.27 -17.24
CA GLY A 161 6.44 -0.90 -16.78
C GLY A 161 6.13 0.13 -17.86
#